data_43573a313cbfbc2c8d3af630733bf131
#
_entry.id   43573a313cbfbc2c8d3af630733bf131
#
_cell.length_a   1.000
_cell.length_b   1.000
_cell.length_c   1.000
_cell.angle_alpha   90.00
_cell.angle_beta   90.00
_cell.angle_gamma   90.00
#
_symmetry.space_group_name_H-M   'P 1'
#
loop_
_entity.id
_entity.type
_entity.pdbx_description
1 polymer ?
#
loop_
_entity_poly.entity_id
_entity_poly.type
_entity_poly.pdbx_seq_one_letter_code
_entity_poly.pdbx_strand_id
1 'polypeptide(L)'
;MKRIISMCLSAVLLLSLCATGAAKIAQAEEKQKVIVIDAGHQTRAMSATEPIGPGSSQRKAKVTGGASGCVTHLPEYKLNLQVAKKLQKELVNRGYKVIMVRTKNNVRMSNVQRAKVANKYKADAFIRIHANSAGSSSVKGALTIAPASNNRYMTKANRKAS
;
A
#
# COMPACT_ATOMS: atom_id res chain seq x y z
N MET A 1 -66.43 4.68 10.19
CA MET A 1 -65.55 5.05 9.07
C MET A 1 -64.33 5.83 9.52
N LYS A 2 -64.42 6.96 10.23
CA LYS A 2 -63.27 7.79 10.65
C LYS A 2 -62.18 7.05 11.47
N ARG A 3 -62.58 6.11 12.38
CA ARG A 3 -61.62 5.34 13.20
C ARG A 3 -60.83 4.30 12.38
N ILE A 4 -61.45 3.67 11.38
CA ILE A 4 -60.80 2.68 10.52
C ILE A 4 -59.76 3.35 9.59
N ILE A 5 -60.10 4.53 9.05
CA ILE A 5 -59.20 5.31 8.21
C ILE A 5 -57.96 5.76 9.02
N SER A 6 -58.13 6.18 10.28
CA SER A 6 -57.03 6.58 11.16
C SER A 6 -56.07 5.42 11.47
N MET A 7 -56.58 4.21 11.70
CA MET A 7 -55.76 3.01 11.96
C MET A 7 -54.98 2.59 10.69
N CYS A 8 -55.57 2.69 9.51
CA CYS A 8 -54.87 2.37 8.25
C CYS A 8 -53.75 3.37 7.97
N LEU A 9 -53.97 4.66 8.23
CA LEU A 9 -52.94 5.69 8.03
C LEU A 9 -51.74 5.49 8.97
N SER A 10 -51.99 5.13 10.23
CA SER A 10 -50.92 4.85 11.21
C SER A 10 -50.11 3.59 10.84
N ALA A 11 -50.76 2.55 10.32
CA ALA A 11 -50.08 1.33 9.86
C ALA A 11 -49.17 1.59 8.63
N VAL A 12 -49.61 2.41 7.68
CA VAL A 12 -48.81 2.80 6.50
C VAL A 12 -47.60 3.65 6.89
N LEU A 13 -47.77 4.56 7.88
CA LEU A 13 -46.65 5.38 8.37
C LEU A 13 -45.60 4.52 9.10
N LEU A 14 -45.99 3.55 9.89
CA LEU A 14 -45.08 2.62 10.58
C LEU A 14 -44.35 1.69 9.60
N LEU A 15 -45.01 1.21 8.55
CA LEU A 15 -44.34 0.41 7.50
C LEU A 15 -43.34 1.22 6.68
N SER A 16 -43.62 2.51 6.40
CA SER A 16 -42.69 3.37 5.66
C SER A 16 -41.43 3.71 6.51
N LEU A 17 -41.56 3.86 7.83
CA LEU A 17 -40.41 4.07 8.73
C LEU A 17 -39.51 2.82 8.83
N CYS A 18 -40.08 1.62 8.82
CA CYS A 18 -39.32 0.38 8.82
C CYS A 18 -38.56 0.15 7.49
N ALA A 19 -39.16 0.53 6.36
CA ALA A 19 -38.51 0.41 5.04
C ALA A 19 -37.30 1.33 4.88
N THR A 20 -37.33 2.55 5.44
CA THR A 20 -36.19 3.48 5.39
C THR A 20 -35.05 3.07 6.34
N GLY A 21 -35.35 2.41 7.46
CA GLY A 21 -34.35 1.84 8.36
C GLY A 21 -33.62 0.64 7.75
N ALA A 22 -34.34 -0.25 7.06
CA ALA A 22 -33.77 -1.42 6.41
C ALA A 22 -32.88 -1.06 5.22
N ALA A 23 -33.20 0.00 4.47
CA ALA A 23 -32.39 0.48 3.35
C ALA A 23 -31.02 1.02 3.79
N LYS A 24 -30.87 1.54 5.03
CA LYS A 24 -29.57 1.97 5.57
C LYS A 24 -28.66 0.83 6.04
N ILE A 25 -29.22 -0.34 6.33
CA ILE A 25 -28.47 -1.51 6.82
C ILE A 25 -27.86 -2.31 5.65
N ALA A 26 -28.36 -2.14 4.44
CA ALA A 26 -27.90 -2.84 3.25
C ALA A 26 -26.76 -2.12 2.48
N GLN A 27 -26.20 -1.06 3.04
CA GLN A 27 -24.97 -0.49 2.50
C GLN A 27 -23.84 -1.47 2.86
N ALA A 28 -23.50 -2.36 1.93
CA ALA A 28 -22.41 -3.29 2.08
C ALA A 28 -21.19 -2.49 2.56
N GLU A 29 -20.65 -2.85 3.72
CA GLU A 29 -19.46 -2.24 4.29
C GLU A 29 -18.35 -2.42 3.26
N GLU A 30 -18.03 -1.36 2.52
CA GLU A 30 -17.01 -1.42 1.47
C GLU A 30 -15.70 -1.83 2.14
N LYS A 31 -15.24 -3.04 1.81
CA LYS A 31 -14.05 -3.62 2.43
C LYS A 31 -12.89 -2.65 2.34
N GLN A 32 -12.43 -2.18 3.50
CA GLN A 32 -11.33 -1.25 3.60
C GLN A 32 -10.11 -1.73 2.80
N LYS A 33 -9.65 -0.92 1.84
CA LYS A 33 -8.51 -1.24 1.00
C LYS A 33 -7.22 -1.27 1.82
N VAL A 34 -6.39 -2.27 1.58
CA VAL A 34 -5.12 -2.50 2.28
C VAL A 34 -3.96 -2.00 1.41
N ILE A 35 -3.22 -1.02 1.93
CA ILE A 35 -2.01 -0.48 1.31
C ILE A 35 -0.80 -0.92 2.13
N VAL A 36 0.19 -1.55 1.49
CA VAL A 36 1.47 -1.86 2.13
C VAL A 36 2.52 -0.87 1.64
N ILE A 37 3.20 -0.20 2.58
CA ILE A 37 4.28 0.76 2.28
C ILE A 37 5.62 0.16 2.67
N ASP A 38 6.54 0.08 1.71
CA ASP A 38 7.92 -0.32 1.89
C ASP A 38 8.86 0.87 1.72
N ALA A 39 9.38 1.37 2.83
CA ALA A 39 10.48 2.32 2.81
C ALA A 39 11.77 1.59 2.40
N GLY A 40 12.26 1.84 1.17
CA GLY A 40 13.43 1.16 0.61
C GLY A 40 14.67 1.28 1.49
N HIS A 41 15.57 0.32 1.33
CA HIS A 41 16.82 0.19 2.10
C HIS A 41 16.63 0.03 3.62
N GLN A 42 17.74 -0.01 4.34
CA GLN A 42 17.87 -0.11 5.79
C GLN A 42 19.29 0.25 6.19
N THR A 43 19.59 0.38 7.50
CA THR A 43 20.90 0.83 7.99
C THR A 43 22.08 0.02 7.43
N ARG A 44 21.94 -1.30 7.31
CA ARG A 44 23.01 -2.19 6.80
C ARG A 44 22.55 -2.93 5.57
N ALA A 45 23.38 -2.94 4.54
CA ALA A 45 23.23 -3.77 3.35
C ALA A 45 23.25 -5.26 3.72
N MET A 46 22.71 -6.09 2.84
CA MET A 46 22.77 -7.54 2.90
C MET A 46 23.30 -8.06 1.57
N SER A 47 24.63 -8.32 1.49
CA SER A 47 25.35 -8.77 0.28
C SER A 47 24.98 -10.17 -0.16
N ALA A 48 24.56 -11.05 0.76
CA ALA A 48 24.02 -12.35 0.39
C ALA A 48 22.92 -12.20 -0.65
N THR A 49 22.84 -13.12 -1.60
CA THR A 49 21.95 -13.01 -2.75
C THR A 49 20.60 -13.71 -2.53
N GLU A 50 19.60 -13.28 -3.31
CA GLU A 50 18.29 -13.91 -3.42
C GLU A 50 17.81 -13.86 -4.88
N PRO A 51 16.86 -14.73 -5.31
CA PRO A 51 16.31 -14.68 -6.66
C PRO A 51 15.65 -13.33 -6.95
N ILE A 52 15.71 -12.88 -8.21
CA ILE A 52 15.02 -11.63 -8.65
C ILE A 52 13.49 -11.79 -8.72
N GLY A 53 12.99 -13.03 -8.76
CA GLY A 53 11.57 -13.36 -8.79
C GLY A 53 11.35 -14.85 -8.54
N PRO A 54 10.09 -15.30 -8.36
CA PRO A 54 9.77 -16.70 -8.12
C PRO A 54 10.30 -17.62 -9.23
N GLY A 55 11.08 -18.65 -8.85
CA GLY A 55 11.68 -19.60 -9.80
C GLY A 55 12.82 -19.05 -10.67
N SER A 56 13.31 -17.84 -10.42
CA SER A 56 14.40 -17.26 -11.19
C SER A 56 15.76 -17.85 -10.79
N SER A 57 16.55 -18.24 -11.78
CA SER A 57 17.98 -18.56 -11.61
C SER A 57 18.84 -17.30 -11.42
N GLN A 58 18.39 -16.15 -11.95
CA GLN A 58 19.07 -14.87 -11.78
C GLN A 58 18.93 -14.42 -10.31
N ARG A 59 20.03 -13.89 -9.79
CA ARG A 59 20.10 -13.50 -8.38
C ARG A 59 20.60 -12.05 -8.25
N LYS A 60 20.20 -11.40 -7.16
CA LYS A 60 20.66 -10.06 -6.77
C LYS A 60 20.96 -10.01 -5.27
N ALA A 61 21.68 -9.00 -4.82
CA ALA A 61 21.85 -8.75 -3.39
C ALA A 61 20.48 -8.60 -2.69
N LYS A 62 20.36 -9.16 -1.49
CA LYS A 62 19.12 -9.08 -0.69
C LYS A 62 18.69 -7.64 -0.41
N VAL A 63 19.65 -6.77 -0.08
CA VAL A 63 19.43 -5.32 0.10
C VAL A 63 20.73 -4.59 -0.15
N THR A 64 20.70 -3.55 -0.97
CA THR A 64 21.81 -2.60 -1.17
C THR A 64 21.78 -1.49 -0.12
N GLY A 65 22.89 -0.73 0.00
CA GLY A 65 23.02 0.35 1.00
C GLY A 65 22.13 1.56 0.73
N GLY A 66 21.77 1.78 -0.54
CA GLY A 66 21.13 3.03 -1.00
C GLY A 66 22.11 4.15 -1.26
N ALA A 67 21.60 5.28 -1.70
CA ALA A 67 22.35 6.50 -1.95
C ALA A 67 22.44 7.39 -0.71
N SER A 68 23.16 8.52 -0.83
CA SER A 68 23.15 9.62 0.15
C SER A 68 23.08 10.94 -0.60
N GLY A 69 22.40 11.92 -0.03
CA GLY A 69 22.35 13.27 -0.58
C GLY A 69 23.76 13.87 -0.68
N CYS A 70 24.13 14.42 -1.83
CA CYS A 70 25.46 14.97 -2.06
C CYS A 70 25.75 16.22 -1.22
N VAL A 71 24.74 16.99 -0.84
CA VAL A 71 24.86 18.19 -0.01
C VAL A 71 24.44 17.91 1.44
N THR A 72 23.32 17.22 1.61
CA THR A 72 22.74 16.99 2.97
C THR A 72 23.37 15.81 3.69
N HIS A 73 24.09 14.95 2.99
CA HIS A 73 24.62 13.68 3.49
C HIS A 73 23.57 12.79 4.16
N LEU A 74 22.27 13.07 3.90
CA LEU A 74 21.16 12.28 4.44
C LEU A 74 21.10 10.93 3.71
N PRO A 75 21.28 9.80 4.40
CA PRO A 75 21.17 8.49 3.77
C PRO A 75 19.75 8.21 3.27
N GLU A 76 19.66 7.60 2.09
CA GLU A 76 18.40 7.27 1.43
C GLU A 76 17.43 6.49 2.34
N TYR A 77 17.92 5.51 3.10
CA TYR A 77 17.06 4.72 3.98
C TYR A 77 16.38 5.56 5.08
N LYS A 78 17.02 6.66 5.53
CA LYS A 78 16.42 7.60 6.50
C LYS A 78 15.33 8.43 5.82
N LEU A 79 15.64 9.00 4.66
CA LEU A 79 14.70 9.79 3.88
C LEU A 79 13.46 8.98 3.49
N ASN A 80 13.66 7.77 2.95
CA ASN A 80 12.56 6.88 2.56
C ASN A 80 11.63 6.58 3.73
N LEU A 81 12.14 6.38 4.94
CA LEU A 81 11.30 6.14 6.12
C LEU A 81 10.52 7.39 6.54
N GLN A 82 11.11 8.58 6.44
CA GLN A 82 10.42 9.84 6.74
C GLN A 82 9.25 10.04 5.77
N VAL A 83 9.48 9.87 4.46
CA VAL A 83 8.44 9.98 3.43
C VAL A 83 7.35 8.92 3.64
N ALA A 84 7.75 7.67 3.91
CA ALA A 84 6.81 6.57 4.15
C ALA A 84 5.88 6.83 5.34
N LYS A 85 6.40 7.41 6.43
CA LYS A 85 5.58 7.77 7.59
C LYS A 85 4.59 8.91 7.29
N LYS A 86 4.98 9.89 6.49
CA LYS A 86 4.07 10.95 6.03
C LYS A 86 2.97 10.36 5.15
N LEU A 87 3.32 9.52 4.18
CA LEU A 87 2.36 8.83 3.33
C LEU A 87 1.42 7.93 4.13
N GLN A 88 1.94 7.20 5.14
CA GLN A 88 1.10 6.41 6.05
C GLN A 88 0.02 7.26 6.69
N LYS A 89 0.39 8.41 7.26
CA LYS A 89 -0.56 9.33 7.91
C LYS A 89 -1.64 9.79 6.94
N GLU A 90 -1.26 10.21 5.74
CA GLU A 90 -2.19 10.65 4.70
C GLU A 90 -3.17 9.56 4.28
N LEU A 91 -2.69 8.36 4.05
CA LEU A 91 -3.54 7.24 3.63
C LEU A 91 -4.48 6.78 4.75
N VAL A 92 -4.02 6.76 6.00
CA VAL A 92 -4.89 6.46 7.16
C VAL A 92 -5.99 7.51 7.29
N ASN A 93 -5.69 8.80 7.15
CA ASN A 93 -6.67 9.88 7.18
C ASN A 93 -7.72 9.76 6.06
N ARG A 94 -7.36 9.11 4.94
CA ARG A 94 -8.25 8.81 3.81
C ARG A 94 -9.02 7.50 3.95
N GLY A 95 -8.95 6.83 5.11
CA GLY A 95 -9.68 5.61 5.40
C GLY A 95 -9.03 4.32 4.92
N TYR A 96 -7.80 4.33 4.42
CA TYR A 96 -7.09 3.11 4.03
C TYR A 96 -6.52 2.38 5.24
N LYS A 97 -6.51 1.04 5.19
CA LYS A 97 -5.71 0.22 6.10
C LYS A 97 -4.27 0.20 5.63
N VAL A 98 -3.35 0.76 6.42
CA VAL A 98 -1.95 0.89 6.02
C VAL A 98 -1.04 -0.02 6.85
N ILE A 99 -0.23 -0.82 6.18
CA ILE A 99 0.78 -1.70 6.78
C ILE A 99 2.17 -1.20 6.37
N MET A 100 3.01 -0.90 7.34
CA MET A 100 4.41 -0.53 7.11
C MET A 100 5.29 -1.78 7.10
N VAL A 101 6.11 -1.98 6.06
CA VAL A 101 7.11 -3.07 6.03
C VAL A 101 8.16 -2.89 7.12
N ARG A 102 8.57 -1.64 7.37
CA ARG A 102 9.44 -1.28 8.48
C ARG A 102 9.05 0.07 9.08
N THR A 103 9.21 0.20 10.37
CA THR A 103 8.99 1.45 11.14
C THR A 103 10.26 2.00 11.76
N LYS A 104 11.36 1.24 11.64
CA LYS A 104 12.71 1.58 12.14
C LYS A 104 13.74 1.50 11.02
N ASN A 105 14.88 2.17 11.18
CA ASN A 105 15.98 2.10 10.24
C ASN A 105 16.82 0.83 10.42
N ASN A 106 17.06 0.45 11.67
CA ASN A 106 17.81 -0.75 12.00
C ASN A 106 16.89 -1.99 11.99
N VAL A 107 16.73 -2.55 10.80
CA VAL A 107 16.04 -3.81 10.54
C VAL A 107 16.94 -4.71 9.69
N ARG A 108 16.64 -6.01 9.63
CA ARG A 108 17.34 -6.98 8.78
C ARG A 108 16.33 -7.75 7.95
N MET A 109 15.88 -7.14 6.85
CA MET A 109 14.87 -7.70 5.96
C MET A 109 15.36 -7.68 4.52
N SER A 110 15.28 -8.82 3.84
CA SER A 110 15.58 -8.94 2.41
C SER A 110 14.42 -8.40 1.54
N ASN A 111 14.69 -8.15 0.24
CA ASN A 111 13.64 -7.72 -0.68
C ASN A 111 12.51 -8.75 -0.82
N VAL A 112 12.84 -10.06 -0.79
CA VAL A 112 11.84 -11.14 -0.79
C VAL A 112 10.97 -11.08 0.47
N GLN A 113 11.58 -10.88 1.65
CA GLN A 113 10.82 -10.76 2.90
C GLN A 113 9.89 -9.55 2.90
N ARG A 114 10.33 -8.41 2.33
CA ARG A 114 9.50 -7.20 2.15
C ARG A 114 8.29 -7.46 1.26
N ALA A 115 8.47 -8.13 0.11
CA ALA A 115 7.39 -8.52 -0.77
C ALA A 115 6.40 -9.50 -0.10
N LYS A 116 6.91 -10.44 0.71
CA LYS A 116 6.07 -11.37 1.48
C LYS A 116 5.12 -10.66 2.46
N VAL A 117 5.47 -9.47 2.97
CA VAL A 117 4.56 -8.67 3.82
C VAL A 117 3.31 -8.29 3.03
N ALA A 118 3.47 -7.77 1.80
CA ALA A 118 2.33 -7.42 0.95
C ALA A 118 1.42 -8.64 0.67
N ASN A 119 2.03 -9.78 0.34
CA ASN A 119 1.30 -11.01 0.07
C ASN A 119 0.55 -11.52 1.33
N LYS A 120 1.18 -11.47 2.50
CA LYS A 120 0.57 -11.88 3.78
C LYS A 120 -0.71 -11.08 4.08
N TYR A 121 -0.68 -9.80 3.85
CA TYR A 121 -1.83 -8.91 4.11
C TYR A 121 -2.80 -8.81 2.93
N LYS A 122 -2.56 -9.57 1.83
CA LYS A 122 -3.37 -9.51 0.60
C LYS A 122 -3.59 -8.06 0.17
N ALA A 123 -2.48 -7.29 0.09
CA ALA A 123 -2.52 -5.86 -0.17
C ALA A 123 -3.19 -5.55 -1.52
N ASP A 124 -4.07 -4.55 -1.53
CA ASP A 124 -4.63 -3.98 -2.76
C ASP A 124 -3.58 -3.17 -3.52
N ALA A 125 -2.63 -2.54 -2.79
CA ALA A 125 -1.46 -1.90 -3.38
C ALA A 125 -0.20 -2.09 -2.53
N PHE A 126 0.95 -2.22 -3.20
CA PHE A 126 2.28 -2.26 -2.59
C PHE A 126 3.10 -1.08 -3.12
N ILE A 127 3.37 -0.11 -2.26
CA ILE A 127 4.09 1.13 -2.62
C ILE A 127 5.50 1.05 -2.04
N ARG A 128 6.50 1.04 -2.93
CA ARG A 128 7.89 1.04 -2.54
C ARG A 128 8.53 2.40 -2.80
N ILE A 129 9.10 3.00 -1.76
CA ILE A 129 9.65 4.35 -1.79
C ILE A 129 11.17 4.29 -1.86
N HIS A 130 11.74 4.99 -2.84
CA HIS A 130 13.17 5.17 -3.05
C HIS A 130 13.48 6.64 -3.38
N ALA A 131 14.72 7.05 -3.13
CA ALA A 131 15.29 8.27 -3.63
C ALA A 131 16.45 7.92 -4.57
N ASN A 132 16.20 8.02 -5.88
CA ASN A 132 17.22 7.71 -6.88
C ASN A 132 18.37 8.74 -6.84
N SER A 133 19.54 8.30 -7.29
CA SER A 133 20.67 9.18 -7.61
C SER A 133 20.84 9.30 -9.12
N ALA A 134 21.38 10.43 -9.57
CA ALA A 134 21.73 10.68 -10.96
C ALA A 134 23.12 11.35 -11.04
N GLY A 135 23.82 11.12 -12.15
CA GLY A 135 25.13 11.74 -12.40
C GLY A 135 25.10 13.23 -12.76
N SER A 136 23.92 13.84 -12.84
CA SER A 136 23.74 15.25 -13.17
C SER A 136 22.77 15.92 -12.20
N SER A 137 23.11 17.13 -11.76
CA SER A 137 22.26 17.99 -10.91
C SER A 137 21.02 18.52 -11.63
N SER A 138 20.95 18.44 -12.95
CA SER A 138 19.79 18.82 -13.75
C SER A 138 18.66 17.79 -13.66
N VAL A 139 18.96 16.54 -13.29
CA VAL A 139 17.97 15.47 -13.13
C VAL A 139 17.25 15.63 -11.79
N LYS A 140 15.98 16.01 -11.85
CA LYS A 140 15.12 16.21 -10.67
C LYS A 140 13.67 15.88 -11.01
N GLY A 141 12.88 15.62 -9.98
CA GLY A 141 11.45 15.30 -10.10
C GLY A 141 11.08 13.98 -9.46
N ALA A 142 9.83 13.59 -9.59
CA ALA A 142 9.29 12.33 -9.12
C ALA A 142 9.10 11.36 -10.30
N LEU A 143 9.38 10.08 -10.05
CA LEU A 143 9.20 9.00 -11.02
C LEU A 143 8.38 7.88 -10.38
N THR A 144 7.36 7.40 -11.09
CA THR A 144 6.63 6.19 -10.74
C THR A 144 7.04 5.06 -11.66
N ILE A 145 7.39 3.91 -11.08
CA ILE A 145 7.75 2.69 -11.83
C ILE A 145 6.72 1.62 -11.49
N ALA A 146 6.02 1.13 -12.50
CA ALA A 146 5.14 -0.02 -12.41
C ALA A 146 5.76 -1.24 -13.11
N PRO A 147 5.40 -2.47 -12.69
CA PRO A 147 5.83 -3.67 -13.40
C PRO A 147 5.33 -3.68 -14.84
N ALA A 148 6.17 -4.11 -15.77
CA ALA A 148 5.78 -4.24 -17.17
C ALA A 148 4.65 -5.27 -17.36
N SER A 149 3.77 -5.03 -18.32
CA SER A 149 2.62 -5.89 -18.63
C SER A 149 3.01 -7.35 -18.97
N ASN A 150 4.22 -7.56 -19.50
CA ASN A 150 4.78 -8.87 -19.82
C ASN A 150 5.61 -9.49 -18.69
N ASN A 151 5.60 -8.93 -17.49
CA ASN A 151 6.36 -9.44 -16.36
C ASN A 151 5.91 -10.86 -15.99
N ARG A 152 6.76 -11.85 -16.27
CA ARG A 152 6.49 -13.28 -16.08
C ARG A 152 6.36 -13.70 -14.60
N TYR A 153 6.78 -12.87 -13.68
CA TYR A 153 6.70 -13.13 -12.23
C TYR A 153 5.39 -12.64 -11.60
N MET A 154 4.53 -12.00 -12.38
CA MET A 154 3.24 -11.51 -11.93
C MET A 154 2.09 -12.42 -12.40
N THR A 155 1.05 -12.54 -11.57
CA THR A 155 -0.21 -13.15 -12.01
C THR A 155 -0.90 -12.28 -13.07
N LYS A 156 -1.80 -12.88 -13.86
CA LYS A 156 -2.60 -12.14 -14.85
C LYS A 156 -3.42 -11.01 -14.21
N ALA A 157 -3.98 -11.27 -13.01
CA ALA A 157 -4.74 -10.28 -12.25
C ALA A 157 -3.86 -9.09 -11.83
N ASN A 158 -2.66 -9.35 -11.27
CA ASN A 158 -1.76 -8.29 -10.84
C ASN A 158 -1.24 -7.47 -12.03
N ARG A 159 -0.99 -8.09 -13.19
CA ARG A 159 -0.59 -7.36 -14.42
C ARG A 159 -1.69 -6.42 -14.93
N LYS A 160 -2.96 -6.79 -14.76
CA LYS A 160 -4.08 -5.94 -15.16
C LYS A 160 -4.28 -4.75 -14.22
N ALA A 161 -3.85 -4.88 -12.96
CA ALA A 161 -4.00 -3.85 -11.92
C ALA A 161 -2.79 -2.90 -11.83
N SER A 162 -1.71 -3.17 -12.56
CA SER A 162 -0.48 -2.34 -12.62
C SER A 162 -0.50 -1.44 -13.83
#